data_7faf4e2da99a159edd9a2b2df13fb44e
#
_entry.id   7faf4e2da99a159edd9a2b2df13fb44e
#
_cell.length_a   1.000
_cell.length_b   1.000
_cell.length_c   1.000
_cell.angle_alpha   90.00
_cell.angle_beta   90.00
_cell.angle_gamma   90.00
#
_symmetry.space_group_name_H-M   'P 1'
#
loop_
_entity.id
_entity.type
_entity.pdbx_description
1 polymer ?
#
loop_
_entity_poly.entity_id
_entity_poly.type
_entity_poly.pdbx_seq_one_letter_code
_entity_poly.pdbx_strand_id
1 'polypeptide(L)'
;MKQKQFLNLATAEEAEKCFWQAVMPRPCGEEHVSLQDARGRVLSRDVIARHNVPYFDRSNFDGYAVRAEDTFGAQETAPVCLSLNPEVLACGVVPQNSVTKGTATMIATGGVIPRGADAVVMIENTLTLDENESGKKAVNILKPVVPTGGISLAGSDIGAGEAVLRVSDRMGYRETGTLAALGEEKVLSLIHI
;
A
#
# COMPACT_ATOMS: atom_id res chain seq x y z
N MET A 1 -29.32 -33.78 -67.90
CA MET A 1 -29.04 -33.76 -66.45
C MET A 1 -28.69 -32.35 -66.05
N LYS A 2 -29.56 -31.64 -65.30
CA LYS A 2 -29.24 -30.33 -64.75
C LYS A 2 -28.39 -30.53 -63.46
N GLN A 3 -27.12 -30.16 -63.48
CA GLN A 3 -26.26 -30.15 -62.34
C GLN A 3 -26.84 -29.11 -61.33
N LYS A 4 -27.37 -29.57 -60.22
CA LYS A 4 -27.72 -28.70 -59.11
C LYS A 4 -26.39 -28.23 -58.44
N GLN A 5 -25.97 -27.00 -58.70
CA GLN A 5 -24.89 -26.41 -57.97
C GLN A 5 -25.41 -26.11 -56.57
N PHE A 6 -24.82 -26.79 -55.59
CA PHE A 6 -25.08 -26.59 -54.15
C PHE A 6 -24.23 -25.45 -53.60
N LEU A 7 -24.41 -24.24 -54.12
CA LEU A 7 -23.70 -23.07 -53.58
C LEU A 7 -24.72 -22.10 -53.02
N ASN A 8 -25.08 -22.32 -51.75
CA ASN A 8 -25.65 -21.25 -50.92
C ASN A 8 -24.49 -20.38 -50.45
N LEU A 9 -24.19 -19.32 -51.19
CA LEU A 9 -23.21 -18.32 -50.79
C LEU A 9 -23.86 -17.43 -49.74
N ALA A 10 -23.31 -17.45 -48.54
CA ALA A 10 -23.64 -16.49 -47.49
C ALA A 10 -22.66 -15.30 -47.58
N THR A 11 -23.11 -14.12 -47.27
CA THR A 11 -22.22 -12.98 -47.05
C THR A 11 -21.37 -13.21 -45.77
N ALA A 12 -20.25 -12.52 -45.63
CA ALA A 12 -19.42 -12.62 -44.45
C ALA A 12 -20.21 -12.32 -43.17
N GLU A 13 -21.09 -11.30 -43.19
CA GLU A 13 -21.95 -10.92 -42.08
C GLU A 13 -22.97 -12.01 -41.71
N GLU A 14 -23.58 -12.64 -42.73
CA GLU A 14 -24.51 -13.76 -42.50
C GLU A 14 -23.78 -14.98 -41.92
N ALA A 15 -22.61 -15.31 -42.44
CA ALA A 15 -21.79 -16.40 -41.93
C ALA A 15 -21.36 -16.16 -40.47
N GLU A 16 -20.90 -14.96 -40.16
CA GLU A 16 -20.54 -14.55 -38.79
C GLU A 16 -21.73 -14.65 -37.84
N LYS A 17 -22.89 -14.12 -38.25
CA LYS A 17 -24.13 -14.19 -37.47
C LYS A 17 -24.55 -15.64 -37.21
N CYS A 18 -24.52 -16.48 -38.23
CA CYS A 18 -24.81 -17.91 -38.08
C CYS A 18 -23.83 -18.60 -37.13
N PHE A 19 -22.53 -18.28 -37.24
CA PHE A 19 -21.50 -18.82 -36.34
C PHE A 19 -21.81 -18.46 -34.90
N TRP A 20 -22.01 -17.17 -34.57
CA TRP A 20 -22.28 -16.73 -33.20
C TRP A 20 -23.59 -17.30 -32.66
N GLN A 21 -24.62 -17.43 -33.50
CA GLN A 21 -25.87 -18.08 -33.11
C GLN A 21 -25.74 -19.56 -32.80
N ALA A 22 -24.88 -20.27 -33.55
CA ALA A 22 -24.62 -21.70 -33.35
C ALA A 22 -23.71 -21.98 -32.15
N VAL A 23 -22.66 -21.18 -31.97
CA VAL A 23 -21.64 -21.40 -30.92
C VAL A 23 -22.17 -20.92 -29.57
N MET A 24 -22.91 -19.78 -29.50
CA MET A 24 -23.46 -19.18 -28.28
C MET A 24 -22.46 -19.29 -27.11
N PRO A 25 -21.25 -18.74 -27.23
CA PRO A 25 -20.22 -18.91 -26.21
C PRO A 25 -20.74 -18.42 -24.87
N ARG A 26 -20.58 -19.22 -23.83
CA ARG A 26 -20.93 -18.86 -22.46
C ARG A 26 -19.70 -19.08 -21.58
N PRO A 27 -19.49 -18.23 -20.57
CA PRO A 27 -18.48 -18.48 -19.56
C PRO A 27 -18.68 -19.87 -18.96
N CYS A 28 -17.62 -20.64 -18.80
CA CYS A 28 -17.67 -22.00 -18.24
C CYS A 28 -17.92 -22.01 -16.74
N GLY A 29 -18.09 -20.85 -16.12
CA GLY A 29 -18.28 -20.66 -14.69
C GLY A 29 -17.09 -19.97 -14.03
N GLU A 30 -17.11 -19.97 -12.72
CA GLU A 30 -16.08 -19.34 -11.88
C GLU A 30 -15.47 -20.38 -10.95
N GLU A 31 -14.19 -20.23 -10.65
CA GLU A 31 -13.49 -21.06 -9.67
C GLU A 31 -12.54 -20.22 -8.82
N HIS A 32 -12.32 -20.66 -7.57
CA HIS A 32 -11.28 -20.10 -6.72
C HIS A 32 -9.93 -20.70 -7.09
N VAL A 33 -8.99 -19.84 -7.49
CA VAL A 33 -7.63 -20.23 -7.86
C VAL A 33 -6.66 -19.65 -6.84
N SER A 34 -5.65 -20.44 -6.44
CA SER A 34 -4.58 -19.92 -5.60
C SER A 34 -3.83 -18.81 -6.33
N LEU A 35 -3.26 -17.87 -5.58
CA LEU A 35 -2.49 -16.79 -6.21
C LEU A 35 -1.29 -17.30 -7.02
N GLN A 36 -0.71 -18.44 -6.62
CA GLN A 36 0.40 -19.10 -7.31
C GLN A 36 -0.02 -19.64 -8.70
N ASP A 37 -1.26 -20.10 -8.83
CA ASP A 37 -1.83 -20.68 -10.04
C ASP A 37 -2.65 -19.66 -10.87
N ALA A 38 -2.78 -18.42 -10.37
CA ALA A 38 -3.62 -17.39 -10.98
C ALA A 38 -3.02 -16.78 -12.26
N ARG A 39 -1.72 -16.96 -12.49
CA ARG A 39 -1.06 -16.39 -13.65
C ARG A 39 -1.66 -16.88 -14.97
N GLY A 40 -1.97 -15.95 -15.86
CA GLY A 40 -2.60 -16.21 -17.15
C GLY A 40 -4.12 -16.38 -17.10
N ARG A 41 -4.69 -16.49 -15.89
CA ARG A 41 -6.13 -16.57 -15.65
C ARG A 41 -6.79 -15.21 -15.86
N VAL A 42 -8.11 -15.21 -16.00
CA VAL A 42 -8.92 -14.00 -16.18
C VAL A 42 -9.84 -13.83 -14.96
N LEU A 43 -9.85 -12.64 -14.38
CA LEU A 43 -10.71 -12.33 -13.23
C LEU A 43 -12.18 -12.37 -13.62
N SER A 44 -12.99 -13.01 -12.80
CA SER A 44 -14.44 -13.07 -12.97
C SER A 44 -15.17 -11.93 -12.27
N ARG A 45 -14.51 -11.24 -11.33
CA ARG A 45 -15.06 -10.12 -10.56
C ARG A 45 -13.98 -9.09 -10.26
N ASP A 46 -14.43 -7.85 -9.97
CA ASP A 46 -13.56 -6.80 -9.45
C ASP A 46 -12.95 -7.23 -8.12
N VAL A 47 -11.69 -6.87 -7.90
CA VAL A 47 -11.03 -7.01 -6.61
C VAL A 47 -11.00 -5.66 -5.91
N ILE A 48 -11.68 -5.60 -4.78
CA ILE A 48 -11.76 -4.41 -3.94
C ILE A 48 -10.83 -4.57 -2.75
N ALA A 49 -9.95 -3.61 -2.53
CA ALA A 49 -9.06 -3.60 -1.38
C ALA A 49 -9.86 -3.57 -0.07
N ARG A 50 -9.64 -4.55 0.80
CA ARG A 50 -10.30 -4.61 2.12
C ARG A 50 -9.56 -3.80 3.17
N HIS A 51 -8.30 -3.50 2.92
CA HIS A 51 -7.39 -2.85 3.83
C HIS A 51 -6.56 -1.81 3.10
N ASN A 52 -6.05 -0.85 3.84
CA ASN A 52 -5.07 0.10 3.35
C ASN A 52 -3.72 -0.59 3.08
N VAL A 53 -2.98 -0.10 2.08
CA VAL A 53 -1.57 -0.46 1.87
C VAL A 53 -0.77 0.85 1.80
N PRO A 54 0.19 1.09 2.69
CA PRO A 54 0.45 0.32 3.91
C PRO A 54 -0.71 0.38 4.92
N TYR A 55 -0.72 -0.56 5.89
CA TYR A 55 -1.77 -0.66 6.92
C TYR A 55 -1.72 0.45 7.98
N PHE A 56 -0.57 1.11 8.11
CA PHE A 56 -0.28 2.09 9.15
C PHE A 56 0.60 3.21 8.62
N ASP A 57 0.59 4.33 9.31
CA ASP A 57 1.51 5.44 9.06
C ASP A 57 2.93 5.02 9.42
N ARG A 58 3.88 5.23 8.51
CA ARG A 58 5.28 4.79 8.65
C ARG A 58 6.26 5.91 8.37
N SER A 59 7.42 5.84 9.03
CA SER A 59 8.51 6.78 8.77
C SER A 59 9.15 6.55 7.40
N ASN A 60 9.45 7.65 6.71
CA ASN A 60 10.21 7.65 5.47
C ASN A 60 11.72 7.71 5.70
N PHE A 61 12.16 8.07 6.89
CA PHE A 61 13.55 8.32 7.26
C PHE A 61 13.91 7.70 8.60
N ASP A 62 15.20 7.51 8.83
CA ASP A 62 15.74 7.30 10.17
C ASP A 62 15.75 8.65 10.90
N GLY A 63 15.31 8.65 12.14
CA GLY A 63 15.22 9.88 12.92
C GLY A 63 14.37 9.78 14.17
N TYR A 64 13.57 10.80 14.43
CA TYR A 64 12.76 10.89 15.64
C TYR A 64 11.32 11.25 15.31
N ALA A 65 10.39 10.43 15.74
CA ALA A 65 8.96 10.70 15.72
C ALA A 65 8.62 11.74 16.79
N VAL A 66 8.01 12.84 16.38
CA VAL A 66 7.76 14.03 17.18
C VAL A 66 6.35 14.59 16.94
N ARG A 67 5.94 15.50 17.77
CA ARG A 67 4.87 16.46 17.46
C ARG A 67 5.49 17.63 16.71
N ALA A 68 5.03 17.90 15.51
CA ALA A 68 5.58 18.97 14.68
C ALA A 68 5.62 20.33 15.42
N GLU A 69 4.56 20.64 16.15
CA GLU A 69 4.46 21.89 16.93
C GLU A 69 5.57 22.05 17.97
N ASP A 70 6.08 20.95 18.54
CA ASP A 70 7.17 20.96 19.52
C ASP A 70 8.53 21.27 18.88
N THR A 71 8.62 21.25 17.54
CA THR A 71 9.86 21.57 16.81
C THR A 71 9.90 23.00 16.28
N PHE A 72 8.79 23.75 16.39
CA PHE A 72 8.71 25.08 15.82
C PHE A 72 9.69 26.04 16.52
N GLY A 73 10.39 26.82 15.71
CA GLY A 73 11.43 27.71 16.20
C GLY A 73 12.81 27.07 16.36
N ALA A 74 12.95 25.76 16.16
CA ALA A 74 14.24 25.09 16.19
C ALA A 74 15.21 25.66 15.14
N GLN A 75 16.45 25.92 15.53
CA GLN A 75 17.54 26.39 14.69
C GLN A 75 18.85 25.76 15.17
N GLU A 76 19.85 25.67 14.31
CA GLU A 76 21.17 25.15 14.68
C GLU A 76 21.79 25.91 15.85
N THR A 77 21.56 27.23 15.92
CA THR A 77 22.07 28.12 17.00
C THR A 77 21.18 28.13 18.23
N ALA A 78 19.93 27.69 18.11
CA ALA A 78 18.93 27.61 19.18
C ALA A 78 18.09 26.34 19.05
N PRO A 79 18.66 25.15 19.31
CA PRO A 79 17.96 23.89 19.15
C PRO A 79 16.84 23.72 20.19
N VAL A 80 15.82 22.98 19.80
CA VAL A 80 14.75 22.56 20.72
C VAL A 80 15.10 21.20 21.30
N CYS A 81 15.16 21.10 22.64
CA CYS A 81 15.48 19.86 23.35
C CYS A 81 14.20 19.07 23.66
N LEU A 82 14.13 17.81 23.19
CA LEU A 82 13.04 16.88 23.48
C LEU A 82 13.56 15.68 24.27
N SER A 83 12.81 15.24 25.28
CA SER A 83 13.13 14.03 26.05
C SER A 83 12.83 12.77 25.22
N LEU A 84 13.71 11.77 25.26
CA LEU A 84 13.51 10.52 24.53
C LEU A 84 12.67 9.51 25.31
N ASN A 85 11.68 8.94 24.64
CA ASN A 85 11.02 7.74 25.08
C ASN A 85 12.00 6.55 25.06
N PRO A 86 11.85 5.57 25.99
CA PRO A 86 12.83 4.48 26.16
C PRO A 86 12.72 3.35 25.14
N GLU A 87 12.20 3.61 23.95
CA GLU A 87 12.05 2.62 22.88
C GLU A 87 12.64 3.11 21.56
N VAL A 88 12.96 2.15 20.69
CA VAL A 88 13.39 2.38 19.30
C VAL A 88 12.43 1.65 18.37
N LEU A 89 11.80 2.39 17.49
CA LEU A 89 10.79 1.88 16.56
C LEU A 89 11.42 1.45 15.24
N ALA A 90 11.87 0.21 15.17
CA ALA A 90 12.31 -0.42 13.94
C ALA A 90 11.13 -1.04 13.17
N CYS A 91 11.37 -1.50 11.93
CA CYS A 91 10.37 -2.26 11.17
C CYS A 91 9.88 -3.47 11.97
N GLY A 92 8.55 -3.66 12.03
CA GLY A 92 7.92 -4.77 12.75
C GLY A 92 7.76 -4.54 14.26
N VAL A 93 8.25 -3.43 14.81
CA VAL A 93 8.04 -3.07 16.21
C VAL A 93 6.75 -2.28 16.36
N VAL A 94 5.87 -2.71 17.27
CA VAL A 94 4.64 -2.00 17.61
C VAL A 94 4.93 -0.99 18.72
N PRO A 95 4.67 0.32 18.52
CA PRO A 95 4.93 1.34 19.53
C PRO A 95 4.17 1.06 20.85
N GLN A 96 4.87 1.17 21.97
CA GLN A 96 4.31 0.98 23.30
C GLN A 96 4.11 2.33 24.02
N ASN A 97 4.89 3.33 23.65
CA ASN A 97 4.83 4.66 24.25
C ASN A 97 4.22 5.67 23.29
N SER A 98 3.44 6.60 23.82
CA SER A 98 2.92 7.73 23.03
C SER A 98 3.93 8.90 23.07
N VAL A 99 3.99 9.64 21.98
CA VAL A 99 4.69 10.93 21.94
C VAL A 99 3.76 12.00 22.54
N THR A 100 4.23 12.67 23.56
CA THR A 100 3.52 13.77 24.22
C THR A 100 4.32 15.07 24.06
N LYS A 101 3.76 16.18 24.53
CA LYS A 101 4.46 17.48 24.48
C LYS A 101 5.86 17.38 25.10
N GLY A 102 6.86 17.82 24.34
CA GLY A 102 8.27 17.83 24.76
C GLY A 102 8.96 16.46 24.75
N THR A 103 8.34 15.44 24.12
CA THR A 103 8.96 14.11 23.98
C THR A 103 9.13 13.71 22.52
N ALA A 104 10.07 12.79 22.27
CA ALA A 104 10.35 12.19 20.97
C ALA A 104 10.60 10.68 21.12
N THR A 105 10.40 9.93 20.04
CA THR A 105 10.74 8.49 20.01
C THR A 105 11.65 8.22 18.82
N MET A 106 12.78 7.56 19.05
CA MET A 106 13.69 7.17 17.98
C MET A 106 12.98 6.17 17.03
N ILE A 107 13.05 6.44 15.74
CA ILE A 107 12.36 5.65 14.72
C ILE A 107 13.26 5.41 13.52
N ALA A 108 13.24 4.18 13.00
CA ALA A 108 13.90 3.82 11.75
C ALA A 108 12.94 3.94 10.57
N THR A 109 13.48 4.04 9.37
CA THR A 109 12.74 3.98 8.11
C THR A 109 11.80 2.77 8.09
N GLY A 110 10.53 2.99 7.75
CA GLY A 110 9.50 1.94 7.77
C GLY A 110 8.91 1.61 9.15
N GLY A 111 9.42 2.22 10.23
CA GLY A 111 8.88 2.10 11.58
C GLY A 111 7.46 2.69 11.68
N VAL A 112 6.63 2.10 12.54
CA VAL A 112 5.25 2.56 12.80
C VAL A 112 5.29 3.88 13.56
N ILE A 113 4.54 4.88 13.09
CA ILE A 113 4.43 6.16 13.79
C ILE A 113 3.67 5.95 15.10
N PRO A 114 4.26 6.33 16.26
CA PRO A 114 3.62 6.18 17.56
C PRO A 114 2.47 7.16 17.74
N ARG A 115 1.52 6.83 18.59
CA ARG A 115 0.42 7.73 18.94
C ARG A 115 0.94 9.07 19.45
N GLY A 116 0.32 10.15 18.97
CA GLY A 116 0.65 11.52 19.37
C GLY A 116 1.78 12.16 18.55
N ALA A 117 2.57 11.39 17.80
CA ALA A 117 3.47 11.93 16.80
C ALA A 117 2.69 12.21 15.50
N ASP A 118 3.03 13.30 14.84
CA ASP A 118 2.48 13.73 13.57
C ASP A 118 3.55 14.11 12.54
N ALA A 119 4.84 13.94 12.90
CA ALA A 119 5.98 14.21 12.02
C ALA A 119 7.20 13.39 12.42
N VAL A 120 8.15 13.26 11.49
CA VAL A 120 9.47 12.68 11.74
C VAL A 120 10.56 13.69 11.38
N VAL A 121 11.43 14.00 12.33
CA VAL A 121 12.65 14.77 12.10
C VAL A 121 13.76 13.81 11.68
N MET A 122 14.40 14.09 10.54
CA MET A 122 15.54 13.29 10.04
C MET A 122 16.71 13.33 11.04
N ILE A 123 17.43 12.22 11.17
CA ILE A 123 18.55 12.11 12.10
C ILE A 123 19.63 13.17 11.85
N GLU A 124 19.85 13.57 10.59
CA GLU A 124 20.81 14.59 10.18
C GLU A 124 20.46 16.00 10.70
N ASN A 125 19.21 16.22 11.06
CA ASN A 125 18.73 17.48 11.62
C ASN A 125 18.64 17.42 13.14
N THR A 126 19.39 16.53 13.79
CA THR A 126 19.32 16.32 15.24
C THR A 126 20.72 16.10 15.84
N LEU A 127 20.81 16.34 17.16
CA LEU A 127 21.97 15.97 17.97
C LEU A 127 21.47 15.22 19.21
N THR A 128 21.85 13.95 19.34
CA THR A 128 21.50 13.15 20.52
C THR A 128 22.32 13.60 21.73
N LEU A 129 21.67 13.70 22.87
CA LEU A 129 22.27 14.02 24.16
C LEU A 129 22.16 12.80 25.07
N ASP A 130 23.23 12.49 25.79
CA ASP A 130 23.22 11.39 26.78
C ASP A 130 22.25 11.69 27.93
N GLU A 131 22.22 12.94 28.37
CA GLU A 131 21.30 13.41 29.43
C GLU A 131 20.89 14.88 29.17
N ASN A 132 19.61 15.19 29.44
CA ASN A 132 19.13 16.58 29.53
C ASN A 132 19.24 17.12 30.95
N GLU A 133 18.80 18.35 31.18
CA GLU A 133 18.77 19.00 32.51
C GLU A 133 18.01 18.19 33.58
N SER A 134 17.14 17.26 33.15
CA SER A 134 16.36 16.36 34.02
C SER A 134 16.97 14.96 34.17
N GLY A 135 18.20 14.73 33.69
CA GLY A 135 18.89 13.44 33.79
C GLY A 135 18.30 12.33 32.88
N LYS A 136 17.57 12.72 31.81
CA LYS A 136 16.99 11.78 30.83
C LYS A 136 17.70 11.91 29.51
N LYS A 137 17.79 10.79 28.74
CA LYS A 137 18.20 10.85 27.35
C LYS A 137 17.33 11.83 26.57
N ALA A 138 17.95 12.62 25.72
CA ALA A 138 17.28 13.67 24.99
C ALA A 138 17.85 13.82 23.58
N VAL A 139 17.15 14.55 22.74
CA VAL A 139 17.58 14.93 21.40
C VAL A 139 17.35 16.42 21.19
N ASN A 140 18.35 17.08 20.66
CA ASN A 140 18.26 18.46 20.17
C ASN A 140 17.79 18.44 18.71
N ILE A 141 16.68 19.09 18.44
CA ILE A 141 16.14 19.32 17.11
C ILE A 141 16.76 20.61 16.57
N LEU A 142 17.45 20.51 15.43
CA LEU A 142 18.15 21.63 14.79
C LEU A 142 17.32 22.33 13.72
N LYS A 143 16.28 21.66 13.22
CA LYS A 143 15.42 22.16 12.15
C LYS A 143 13.98 21.75 12.39
N PRO A 144 13.01 22.68 12.26
CA PRO A 144 11.60 22.34 12.44
C PRO A 144 11.09 21.46 11.31
N VAL A 145 10.07 20.67 11.62
CA VAL A 145 9.34 19.85 10.66
C VAL A 145 7.87 20.29 10.61
N VAL A 146 7.25 20.18 9.45
CA VAL A 146 5.81 20.44 9.29
C VAL A 146 4.98 19.19 9.64
N PRO A 147 3.72 19.35 10.05
CA PRO A 147 2.82 18.21 10.22
C PRO A 147 2.82 17.29 8.97
N THR A 148 2.78 15.98 9.18
CA THR A 148 2.93 14.91 8.19
C THR A 148 4.30 14.83 7.50
N GLY A 149 5.23 15.74 7.83
CA GLY A 149 6.59 15.71 7.31
C GLY A 149 7.30 14.41 7.68
N GLY A 150 7.89 13.73 6.69
CA GLY A 150 8.61 12.47 6.89
C GLY A 150 7.76 11.23 7.12
N ILE A 151 6.45 11.30 6.88
CA ILE A 151 5.50 10.20 7.10
C ILE A 151 4.87 9.78 5.77
N SER A 152 4.81 8.47 5.52
CA SER A 152 3.90 7.86 4.54
C SER A 152 2.64 7.42 5.27
N LEU A 153 1.50 7.97 4.87
CA LEU A 153 0.22 7.68 5.50
C LEU A 153 -0.30 6.29 5.13
N ALA A 154 -1.06 5.70 6.03
CA ALA A 154 -1.81 4.48 5.74
C ALA A 154 -2.69 4.66 4.50
N GLY A 155 -2.65 3.68 3.59
CA GLY A 155 -3.42 3.74 2.35
C GLY A 155 -2.84 4.64 1.27
N SER A 156 -1.60 5.15 1.43
CA SER A 156 -0.96 5.98 0.39
C SER A 156 -0.74 5.25 -0.93
N ASP A 157 -0.60 3.94 -0.92
CA ASP A 157 -0.38 3.11 -2.11
C ASP A 157 -1.71 2.54 -2.64
N ILE A 158 -2.54 1.98 -1.73
CA ILE A 158 -3.89 1.46 -2.04
C ILE A 158 -4.81 1.78 -0.86
N GLY A 159 -5.90 2.49 -1.13
CA GLY A 159 -6.92 2.80 -0.12
C GLY A 159 -7.94 1.67 0.06
N ALA A 160 -8.37 1.41 1.29
CA ALA A 160 -9.47 0.49 1.55
C ALA A 160 -10.74 0.93 0.79
N GLY A 161 -11.41 -0.01 0.12
CA GLY A 161 -12.57 0.25 -0.75
C GLY A 161 -12.21 0.58 -2.20
N GLU A 162 -10.93 0.73 -2.53
CA GLU A 162 -10.48 0.95 -3.91
C GLU A 162 -10.60 -0.32 -4.75
N ALA A 163 -11.07 -0.19 -5.99
CA ALA A 163 -11.08 -1.26 -6.96
C ALA A 163 -9.70 -1.37 -7.62
N VAL A 164 -8.92 -2.35 -7.18
CA VAL A 164 -7.49 -2.52 -7.57
C VAL A 164 -7.33 -3.24 -8.89
N LEU A 165 -8.21 -4.21 -9.16
CA LEU A 165 -8.28 -4.98 -10.40
C LEU A 165 -9.75 -5.09 -10.82
N ARG A 166 -9.96 -5.18 -12.12
CA ARG A 166 -11.30 -5.24 -12.71
C ARG A 166 -11.62 -6.63 -13.23
N VAL A 167 -12.92 -6.91 -13.30
CA VAL A 167 -13.43 -8.07 -14.05
C VAL A 167 -12.84 -8.06 -15.46
N SER A 168 -12.51 -9.24 -15.97
CA SER A 168 -11.85 -9.47 -17.27
C SER A 168 -10.37 -9.10 -17.34
N ASP A 169 -9.75 -8.59 -16.27
CA ASP A 169 -8.31 -8.41 -16.23
C ASP A 169 -7.61 -9.77 -16.30
N ARG A 170 -6.59 -9.87 -17.15
CA ARG A 170 -5.73 -11.05 -17.22
C ARG A 170 -4.63 -10.95 -16.18
N MET A 171 -4.52 -11.96 -15.34
CA MET A 171 -3.56 -12.03 -14.25
C MET A 171 -2.13 -12.20 -14.78
N GLY A 172 -1.31 -11.18 -14.60
CA GLY A 172 0.14 -11.18 -14.82
C GLY A 172 0.90 -11.13 -13.49
N TYR A 173 2.19 -10.83 -13.57
CA TYR A 173 3.04 -10.67 -12.37
C TYR A 173 2.66 -9.46 -11.54
N ARG A 174 2.28 -8.35 -12.19
CA ARG A 174 1.87 -7.13 -11.51
C ARG A 174 0.58 -7.37 -10.72
N GLU A 175 -0.41 -7.97 -11.35
CA GLU A 175 -1.71 -8.25 -10.75
C GLU A 175 -1.56 -9.22 -9.56
N THR A 176 -0.79 -10.30 -9.72
CA THR A 176 -0.53 -11.24 -8.61
C THR A 176 0.28 -10.59 -7.48
N GLY A 177 1.25 -9.72 -7.81
CA GLY A 177 2.01 -8.95 -6.81
C GLY A 177 1.12 -7.98 -6.03
N THR A 178 0.21 -7.29 -6.69
CA THR A 178 -0.77 -6.40 -6.06
C THR A 178 -1.69 -7.17 -5.10
N LEU A 179 -2.20 -8.33 -5.53
CA LEU A 179 -3.03 -9.18 -4.68
C LEU A 179 -2.27 -9.73 -3.47
N ALA A 180 -1.00 -10.10 -3.65
CA ALA A 180 -0.14 -10.52 -2.54
C ALA A 180 0.07 -9.38 -1.53
N ALA A 181 0.27 -8.14 -1.99
CA ALA A 181 0.38 -6.96 -1.13
C ALA A 181 -0.91 -6.68 -0.34
N LEU A 182 -2.09 -7.03 -0.90
CA LEU A 182 -3.38 -6.97 -0.22
C LEU A 182 -3.62 -8.14 0.75
N GLY A 183 -2.73 -9.14 0.79
CA GLY A 183 -2.89 -10.34 1.61
C GLY A 183 -3.91 -11.34 1.05
N GLU A 184 -4.29 -11.22 -0.22
CA GLU A 184 -5.19 -12.18 -0.86
C GLU A 184 -4.43 -13.47 -1.20
N GLU A 185 -4.96 -14.61 -0.80
CA GLU A 185 -4.38 -15.93 -1.08
C GLU A 185 -5.00 -16.58 -2.31
N LYS A 186 -6.23 -16.19 -2.64
CA LYS A 186 -7.04 -16.77 -3.72
C LYS A 186 -7.82 -15.71 -4.45
N VAL A 187 -8.09 -15.95 -5.70
CA VAL A 187 -8.93 -15.08 -6.54
C VAL A 187 -10.02 -15.88 -7.22
N LEU A 188 -11.12 -15.20 -7.57
CA LEU A 188 -12.15 -15.75 -8.44
C LEU A 188 -11.74 -15.53 -9.90
N SER A 189 -11.61 -16.64 -10.62
CA SER A 189 -11.24 -16.67 -12.03
C SER A 189 -12.33 -17.29 -12.86
N LEU A 190 -12.45 -16.86 -14.10
CA LEU A 190 -13.19 -17.61 -15.10
C LEU A 190 -12.51 -18.97 -15.32
N ILE A 191 -13.33 -20.01 -15.43
CA ILE A 191 -12.83 -21.35 -15.79
C ILE A 191 -12.35 -21.31 -17.25
N HIS A 192 -11.11 -21.73 -17.47
CA HIS A 192 -10.54 -21.91 -18.79
C HIS A 192 -10.51 -23.40 -19.12
N ILE A 193 -11.01 -23.73 -20.30
CA ILE A 193 -10.87 -25.06 -20.90
C ILE A 193 -9.62 -25.06 -21.77
#